data_30fecb0aeeae6c7ec8807a6d9b0ccbab
#
_entry.id   30fecb0aeeae6c7ec8807a6d9b0ccbab
#
_cell.length_a   1.000
_cell.length_b   1.000
_cell.length_c   1.000
_cell.angle_alpha   90.00
_cell.angle_beta   90.00
_cell.angle_gamma   90.00
#
_symmetry.space_group_name_H-M   'P 1'
#
loop_
_entity.id
_entity.type
_entity.pdbx_description
1 polymer ?
#
loop_
_entity_poly.entity_id
_entity_poly.type
_entity_poly.pdbx_seq_one_letter_code
_entity_poly.pdbx_strand_id
1 'polypeptide(L)'
;MQTSTQAVRARTDEPFLERFIEAHEVFVLRCASRHAGFAVTRSDDEYSVALLAFYEAIKGYDPASGPFGAYASLVIGRRLADHYRSQHRFDVETPLAPQTFDGTVDRESADAA
;
A
#
# COMPACT_ATOMS: atom_id res chain seq x y z
N MET A 1 -9.86 7.73 18.89
CA MET A 1 -10.04 8.37 17.85
C MET A 1 -11.12 7.97 17.01
N GLN A 2 -11.73 8.92 16.39
CA GLN A 2 -12.87 8.64 15.58
C GLN A 2 -12.54 7.75 14.41
N THR A 3 -11.40 7.95 13.78
CA THR A 3 -11.01 7.13 12.64
C THR A 3 -10.85 5.67 13.03
N SER A 4 -10.25 5.41 14.17
CA SER A 4 -10.08 4.04 14.64
C SER A 4 -11.41 3.39 14.95
N THR A 5 -12.33 4.13 15.56
CA THR A 5 -13.65 3.62 15.85
C THR A 5 -14.42 3.32 14.57
N GLN A 6 -14.28 4.19 13.59
CA GLN A 6 -14.93 3.98 12.30
C GLN A 6 -14.37 2.78 11.57
N ALA A 7 -13.06 2.55 11.69
CA ALA A 7 -12.44 1.39 11.04
C ALA A 7 -13.01 0.10 11.63
N VAL A 8 -13.21 0.06 12.95
CA VAL A 8 -13.80 -1.12 13.56
C VAL A 8 -15.21 -1.34 13.06
N ARG A 9 -15.99 -0.27 12.94
CA ARG A 9 -17.34 -0.40 12.40
C ARG A 9 -17.34 -0.88 10.97
N ALA A 10 -16.36 -0.42 10.17
CA ALA A 10 -16.32 -0.78 8.77
C ALA A 10 -16.10 -2.26 8.55
N ARG A 11 -15.54 -2.97 9.52
CA ARG A 11 -15.28 -4.39 9.36
C ARG A 11 -16.53 -5.21 9.15
N THR A 12 -17.64 -4.80 9.76
CA THR A 12 -18.85 -5.61 9.74
C THR A 12 -20.03 -4.91 9.10
N ASP A 13 -19.84 -3.72 8.55
CA ASP A 13 -20.93 -2.93 7.97
C ASP A 13 -20.54 -2.62 6.54
N GLU A 14 -21.00 -3.42 5.59
CA GLU A 14 -20.57 -3.31 4.21
C GLU A 14 -20.83 -1.96 3.58
N PRO A 15 -22.04 -1.37 3.70
CA PRO A 15 -22.24 -0.04 3.13
C PRO A 15 -21.35 1.01 3.77
N PHE A 16 -21.09 0.88 5.07
CA PHE A 16 -20.22 1.82 5.74
C PHE A 16 -18.77 1.62 5.27
N LEU A 17 -18.38 0.37 5.04
CA LEU A 17 -17.05 0.06 4.55
C LEU A 17 -16.76 0.78 3.25
N GLU A 18 -17.69 0.74 2.31
CA GLU A 18 -17.50 1.40 1.03
C GLU A 18 -17.31 2.90 1.21
N ARG A 19 -18.15 3.50 2.04
CA ARG A 19 -18.04 4.94 2.27
C ARG A 19 -16.75 5.30 3.00
N PHE A 20 -16.34 4.43 3.91
CA PHE A 20 -15.11 4.66 4.67
C PHE A 20 -13.91 4.64 3.72
N ILE A 21 -13.88 3.68 2.80
CA ILE A 21 -12.78 3.59 1.84
C ILE A 21 -12.77 4.82 0.94
N GLU A 22 -13.94 5.21 0.44
CA GLU A 22 -14.01 6.39 -0.42
C GLU A 22 -13.55 7.65 0.31
N ALA A 23 -13.92 7.77 1.56
CA ALA A 23 -13.57 8.95 2.33
C ALA A 23 -12.07 9.01 2.60
N HIS A 24 -11.37 7.90 2.51
CA HIS A 24 -9.96 7.85 2.81
C HIS A 24 -9.08 7.71 1.57
N GLU A 25 -9.64 8.00 0.40
CA GLU A 25 -8.88 7.86 -0.84
C GLU A 25 -7.61 8.69 -0.83
N VAL A 26 -7.69 9.94 -0.36
CA VAL A 26 -6.53 10.80 -0.30
C VAL A 26 -5.48 10.24 0.66
N PHE A 27 -5.94 9.69 1.77
CA PHE A 27 -5.03 9.06 2.72
C PHE A 27 -4.29 7.90 2.08
N VAL A 28 -5.01 7.07 1.33
CA VAL A 28 -4.39 5.92 0.65
C VAL A 28 -3.37 6.40 -0.38
N LEU A 29 -3.73 7.42 -1.16
CA LEU A 29 -2.80 7.96 -2.15
C LEU A 29 -1.56 8.53 -1.50
N ARG A 30 -1.70 9.21 -0.37
CA ARG A 30 -0.55 9.77 0.33
C ARG A 30 0.35 8.68 0.87
N CYS A 31 -0.23 7.64 1.45
CA CYS A 31 0.57 6.54 1.97
C CYS A 31 1.32 5.86 0.83
N ALA A 32 0.62 5.62 -0.27
CA ALA A 32 1.25 4.97 -1.41
C ALA A 32 2.40 5.81 -1.94
N SER A 33 2.19 7.11 -2.04
CA SER A 33 3.23 8.00 -2.56
C SER A 33 4.45 8.02 -1.66
N ARG A 34 4.21 8.05 -0.34
CA ARG A 34 5.31 8.08 0.60
C ARG A 34 6.15 6.80 0.50
N HIS A 35 5.51 5.67 0.40
CA HIS A 35 6.23 4.41 0.35
C HIS A 35 6.82 4.13 -1.03
N ALA A 36 6.19 4.63 -2.08
CA ALA A 36 6.70 4.42 -3.44
C ALA A 36 7.82 5.37 -3.82
N GLY A 37 7.85 6.53 -3.20
CA GLY A 37 8.87 7.52 -3.50
C GLY A 37 8.53 8.42 -4.66
N PHE A 38 7.29 8.42 -5.14
CA PHE A 38 6.85 9.33 -6.18
C PHE A 38 5.35 9.57 -6.00
N ALA A 39 4.81 10.55 -6.69
CA ALA A 39 3.41 10.90 -6.54
C ALA A 39 2.54 9.87 -7.26
N VAL A 40 1.93 8.99 -6.48
CA VAL A 40 1.09 7.92 -7.00
C VAL A 40 -0.28 8.49 -7.38
N THR A 41 -0.79 8.07 -8.53
CA THR A 41 -2.12 8.46 -8.97
C THR A 41 -3.00 7.23 -9.05
N ARG A 42 -4.29 7.46 -9.28
CA ARG A 42 -5.24 6.35 -9.37
C ARG A 42 -4.95 5.41 -10.51
N SER A 43 -4.21 5.86 -11.52
CA SER A 43 -3.88 5.02 -12.67
C SER A 43 -2.70 4.11 -12.42
N ASP A 44 -1.96 4.32 -11.36
CA ASP A 44 -0.76 3.55 -11.10
C ASP A 44 -1.07 2.24 -10.41
N ASP A 45 -0.26 1.22 -10.69
CA ASP A 45 -0.42 -0.06 -10.02
C ASP A 45 -0.30 0.09 -8.52
N GLU A 46 0.55 1.02 -8.07
CA GLU A 46 0.74 1.24 -6.64
C GLU A 46 -0.55 1.62 -5.95
N TYR A 47 -1.44 2.33 -6.65
CA TYR A 47 -2.69 2.69 -6.01
C TYR A 47 -3.55 1.45 -5.78
N SER A 48 -3.61 0.55 -6.76
CA SER A 48 -4.38 -0.68 -6.60
C SER A 48 -3.85 -1.53 -5.46
N VAL A 49 -2.53 -1.63 -5.36
CA VAL A 49 -1.91 -2.39 -4.28
C VAL A 49 -2.24 -1.74 -2.94
N ALA A 50 -2.12 -0.42 -2.87
CA ALA A 50 -2.38 0.29 -1.62
C ALA A 50 -3.85 0.21 -1.21
N LEU A 51 -4.75 0.27 -2.18
CA LEU A 51 -6.17 0.20 -1.89
C LEU A 51 -6.54 -1.17 -1.33
N LEU A 52 -6.02 -2.23 -1.93
CA LEU A 52 -6.25 -3.56 -1.42
C LEU A 52 -5.66 -3.72 -0.03
N ALA A 53 -4.47 -3.16 0.18
CA ALA A 53 -3.84 -3.19 1.50
C ALA A 53 -4.68 -2.45 2.54
N PHE A 54 -5.27 -1.34 2.14
CA PHE A 54 -6.13 -0.56 3.03
C PHE A 54 -7.35 -1.38 3.44
N TYR A 55 -7.94 -2.08 2.48
CA TYR A 55 -9.07 -2.96 2.76
C TYR A 55 -8.64 -4.06 3.74
N GLU A 56 -7.48 -4.66 3.51
CA GLU A 56 -6.98 -5.70 4.41
C GLU A 56 -6.71 -5.14 5.80
N ALA A 57 -6.22 -3.91 5.86
CA ALA A 57 -5.98 -3.28 7.15
C ALA A 57 -7.28 -3.12 7.94
N ILE A 58 -8.36 -2.74 7.25
CA ILE A 58 -9.64 -2.61 7.92
C ILE A 58 -10.07 -3.96 8.48
N LYS A 59 -9.94 -5.00 7.69
CA LYS A 59 -10.40 -6.33 8.10
C LYS A 59 -9.58 -6.89 9.25
N GLY A 60 -8.30 -6.57 9.31
CA GLY A 60 -7.43 -7.13 10.32
C GLY A 60 -7.10 -6.19 11.48
N TYR A 61 -7.69 -5.02 11.49
CA TYR A 61 -7.33 -4.03 12.51
C TYR A 61 -7.73 -4.45 13.91
N ASP A 62 -6.79 -4.31 14.83
CA ASP A 62 -7.03 -4.56 16.24
C ASP A 62 -6.76 -3.24 16.96
N PRO A 63 -7.76 -2.65 17.62
CA PRO A 63 -7.54 -1.37 18.29
C PRO A 63 -6.40 -1.38 19.30
N ALA A 64 -6.06 -2.55 19.82
CA ALA A 64 -4.92 -2.64 20.74
C ALA A 64 -3.60 -2.36 20.05
N SER A 65 -3.58 -2.39 18.71
CA SER A 65 -2.35 -2.12 17.97
C SER A 65 -2.02 -0.64 17.85
N GLY A 66 -2.89 0.23 18.31
CA GLY A 66 -2.70 1.66 18.21
C GLY A 66 -3.65 2.28 17.19
N PRO A 67 -3.40 3.52 16.79
CA PRO A 67 -4.32 4.21 15.87
C PRO A 67 -4.40 3.52 14.52
N PHE A 68 -5.60 3.52 13.95
CA PHE A 68 -5.82 2.85 12.68
C PHE A 68 -4.95 3.43 11.57
N GLY A 69 -4.78 4.75 11.52
CA GLY A 69 -4.00 5.36 10.44
C GLY A 69 -2.56 4.84 10.39
N ALA A 70 -1.94 4.73 11.55
CA ALA A 70 -0.56 4.22 11.61
C ALA A 70 -0.52 2.76 11.20
N TYR A 71 -1.49 1.98 11.62
CA TYR A 71 -1.55 0.57 11.27
C TYR A 71 -1.76 0.41 9.76
N ALA A 72 -2.69 1.18 9.20
CA ALA A 72 -2.98 1.09 7.77
C ALA A 72 -1.76 1.49 6.94
N SER A 73 -1.05 2.53 7.37
CA SER A 73 0.14 2.95 6.65
C SER A 73 1.19 1.85 6.64
N LEU A 74 1.33 1.16 7.76
CA LEU A 74 2.29 0.07 7.86
C LEU A 74 1.90 -1.08 6.92
N VAL A 75 0.63 -1.43 6.86
CA VAL A 75 0.17 -2.51 5.99
C VAL A 75 0.38 -2.13 4.52
N ILE A 76 0.05 -0.88 4.17
CA ILE A 76 0.26 -0.40 2.81
C ILE A 76 1.74 -0.48 2.45
N GLY A 77 2.62 -0.05 3.35
CA GLY A 77 4.04 -0.10 3.08
C GLY A 77 4.54 -1.51 2.86
N ARG A 78 4.06 -2.45 3.65
CA ARG A 78 4.47 -3.84 3.51
C ARG A 78 4.00 -4.42 2.18
N ARG A 79 2.77 -4.11 1.78
CA ARG A 79 2.27 -4.62 0.52
C ARG A 79 2.99 -4.03 -0.67
N LEU A 80 3.34 -2.76 -0.60
CA LEU A 80 4.10 -2.15 -1.69
C LEU A 80 5.51 -2.74 -1.76
N ALA A 81 6.12 -3.00 -0.61
CA ALA A 81 7.43 -3.64 -0.61
C ALA A 81 7.35 -5.03 -1.22
N ASP A 82 6.29 -5.79 -0.90
CA ASP A 82 6.10 -7.10 -1.50
C ASP A 82 5.89 -7.00 -3.00
N HIS A 83 5.13 -5.99 -3.42
CA HIS A 83 4.87 -5.77 -4.83
C HIS A 83 6.18 -5.53 -5.59
N TYR A 84 7.04 -4.67 -5.03
CA TYR A 84 8.31 -4.37 -5.70
C TYR A 84 9.25 -5.56 -5.70
N ARG A 85 9.26 -6.34 -4.63
CA ARG A 85 10.09 -7.54 -4.60
C ARG A 85 9.62 -8.55 -5.63
N SER A 86 8.31 -8.67 -5.80
CA SER A 86 7.75 -9.58 -6.79
C SER A 86 8.11 -9.13 -8.20
N GLN A 87 8.03 -7.82 -8.45
CA GLN A 87 8.40 -7.28 -9.75
C GLN A 87 9.88 -7.52 -10.02
N HIS A 88 10.70 -7.32 -9.02
CA HIS A 88 12.13 -7.51 -9.19
C HIS A 88 12.46 -8.97 -9.50
N ARG A 89 11.83 -9.90 -8.82
CA ARG A 89 12.07 -11.32 -9.08
C ARG A 89 11.66 -11.68 -10.49
N PHE A 90 10.53 -11.14 -10.93
CA PHE A 90 10.06 -11.42 -12.27
C PHE A 90 11.08 -10.92 -13.30
N ASP A 91 11.57 -9.71 -13.10
CA ASP A 91 12.54 -9.13 -14.02
C ASP A 91 13.82 -9.94 -14.06
N VAL A 92 14.28 -10.40 -12.92
CA VAL A 92 15.52 -11.17 -12.86
C VAL A 92 15.37 -12.51 -13.55
N GLU A 93 14.19 -13.11 -13.47
CA GLU A 93 13.98 -14.40 -14.08
C GLU A 93 13.73 -14.31 -15.58
N THR A 94 13.50 -13.14 -16.10
CA THR A 94 13.27 -12.96 -17.53
C THR A 94 14.62 -12.98 -18.26
N PRO A 95 14.75 -13.78 -19.29
CA PRO A 95 16.06 -13.91 -19.92
C PRO A 95 16.63 -12.63 -20.46
N LEU A 96 15.79 -11.68 -20.77
CA LEU A 96 16.32 -10.48 -21.31
C LEU A 96 16.80 -9.54 -20.31
N ALA A 97 16.61 -9.79 -19.11
CA ALA A 97 16.83 -8.84 -18.13
C ALA A 97 18.21 -8.62 -17.68
N PRO A 98 19.17 -9.30 -18.11
CA PRO A 98 20.46 -9.12 -17.50
C PRO A 98 20.93 -7.72 -17.48
N GLN A 99 20.71 -7.02 -18.51
CA GLN A 99 21.28 -5.77 -18.49
C GLN A 99 20.51 -4.84 -17.76
N THR A 100 19.35 -5.13 -17.55
CA THR A 100 18.66 -4.22 -16.93
C THR A 100 19.00 -4.11 -15.60
N PHE A 101 19.48 -4.73 -15.03
CA PHE A 101 19.63 -4.66 -13.84
C PHE A 101 20.54 -3.82 -13.41
N ASP A 102 21.23 -3.45 -13.95
CA ASP A 102 22.04 -2.71 -13.50
C ASP A 102 21.60 -1.46 -13.34
N GLY A 103 21.01 -1.13 -13.83
CA GLY A 103 20.58 0.01 -13.58
C GLY A 103 19.59 0.08 -12.76
N THR A 104 19.13 -0.43 -12.64
CA THR A 104 18.10 -0.31 -12.02
C THR A 104 18.13 -0.41 -10.83
N VAL A 105 18.80 -0.74 -10.57
CA VAL A 105 18.67 -0.99 -9.48
C VAL A 105 18.88 -0.15 -8.66
N ASP A 106 19.33 0.27 -8.95
CA ASP A 106 19.34 0.88 -8.24
C ASP A 106 18.63 1.72 -7.96
N ARG A 107 18.14 1.78 -8.36
CA ARG A 107 17.23 2.42 -8.14
C ARG A 107 16.58 2.30 -7.32
N GLU A 108 16.98 1.57 -7.07
CA GLU A 108 16.25 1.30 -6.34
C GLU A 108 16.28 1.46 -5.44
N SER A 109 17.10 1.65 -5.50
CA SER A 109 16.98 1.76 -4.68
C SER A 109 16.59 2.37 -4.14
N ALA A 110 16.62 2.58 -4.63
CA ALA A 110 15.96 3.07 -4.22
C ALA A 110 15.40 3.13 -3.58
N ASP A 111 15.58 2.74 -3.67
CA ASP A 111 14.80 2.74 -3.09
C ASP A 111 14.71 2.76 -2.11
N ALA A 112 15.31 2.61 -2.20
CA ALA A 112 15.12 2.45 -1.34
C ALA A 112 14.94 3.12 -0.56
N ALA A 113 15.01 3.42 -0.62
CA ALA A 113 14.70 3.90 0.12
C ALA A 113 14.05 4.23 0.65
#